data_b150df8965a81445031d7a51a481345d
#
_entry.id   b150df8965a81445031d7a51a481345d
#
_cell.length_a   1.000
_cell.length_b   1.000
_cell.length_c   1.000
_cell.angle_alpha   90.00
_cell.angle_beta   90.00
_cell.angle_gamma   90.00
#
_symmetry.space_group_name_H-M   'P 1'
#
loop_
_entity.id
_entity.type
_entity.pdbx_description
1 polymer ?
#
loop_
_entity_poly.entity_id
_entity_poly.type
_entity_poly.pdbx_seq_one_letter_code
_entity_poly.pdbx_strand_id
1 'polypeptide(L)'
;ERVRCLAIPAGVNFILQLLSLHFGFVFAVDAQNVYHRGPLYAVYVLAFVCGILLAFSGFFRFSRRYQFHNGTVLSLILVLIAFGIVSQLVDHSLRLDWVCVSLSAMLFYIYYSDLLQQTDSLTALLNRRSFESGMENLRRPAVILFFDVDHFKEVNDCYGHQYGDTCLAAIASAIRTAYGRYGRCYRFGGDEFCVMLERETQRLDKLNANFTRRMDVLHVCDPHMPQVSMGYAEFDPARDGVEDALKRADMQMYGSKHAHHESEKPVQAAGVQ
;
A
#
# COMPACT_ATOMS: atom_id res chain seq x y z
N GLU A 1 1.26 5.97 18.84
CA GLU A 1 1.13 7.45 19.01
C GLU A 1 0.06 8.05 18.09
N ARG A 2 -0.03 7.68 16.79
CA ARG A 2 -0.96 8.29 15.82
C ARG A 2 -2.45 7.97 16.06
N VAL A 3 -2.76 6.78 16.57
CA VAL A 3 -4.14 6.40 16.94
C VAL A 3 -4.61 7.26 18.14
N ARG A 4 -3.70 7.60 19.04
CA ARG A 4 -3.99 8.48 20.19
C ARG A 4 -4.35 9.91 19.75
N CYS A 5 -3.70 10.43 18.70
CA CYS A 5 -4.03 11.77 18.17
C CYS A 5 -5.44 11.84 17.52
N LEU A 6 -5.96 10.74 16.99
CA LEU A 6 -7.34 10.65 16.49
C LEU A 6 -8.35 10.44 17.62
N ALA A 7 -7.97 9.70 18.66
CA ALA A 7 -8.85 9.40 19.79
C ALA A 7 -9.13 10.64 20.68
N ILE A 8 -8.18 11.60 20.76
CA ILE A 8 -8.34 12.79 21.60
C ILE A 8 -9.51 13.69 21.10
N PRO A 9 -9.57 14.15 19.84
CA PRO A 9 -10.70 14.96 19.36
C PRO A 9 -12.04 14.24 19.46
N ALA A 10 -12.06 12.94 19.17
CA ALA A 10 -13.26 12.12 19.29
C ALA A 10 -13.73 11.99 20.75
N GLY A 11 -12.81 11.78 21.69
CA GLY A 11 -13.09 11.71 23.12
C GLY A 11 -13.60 13.03 23.67
N VAL A 12 -12.97 14.15 23.30
CA VAL A 12 -13.43 15.50 23.70
C VAL A 12 -14.83 15.76 23.17
N ASN A 13 -15.08 15.43 21.89
CA ASN A 13 -16.39 15.59 21.29
C ASN A 13 -17.44 14.73 21.98
N PHE A 14 -17.13 13.48 22.30
CA PHE A 14 -18.03 12.58 23.04
C PHE A 14 -18.37 13.13 24.43
N ILE A 15 -17.38 13.62 25.18
CA ILE A 15 -17.58 14.21 26.50
C ILE A 15 -18.46 15.48 26.41
N LEU A 16 -18.21 16.35 25.42
CA LEU A 16 -19.03 17.55 25.19
C LEU A 16 -20.48 17.20 24.89
N GLN A 17 -20.75 16.13 24.14
CA GLN A 17 -22.11 15.65 23.85
C GLN A 17 -22.80 15.12 25.12
N LEU A 18 -22.08 14.32 25.95
CA LEU A 18 -22.62 13.83 27.21
C LEU A 18 -22.94 14.98 28.17
N LEU A 19 -22.06 15.95 28.31
CA LEU A 19 -22.32 17.14 29.14
C LEU A 19 -23.47 17.99 28.59
N SER A 20 -23.66 17.99 27.28
CA SER A 20 -24.77 18.72 26.64
C SER A 20 -26.16 18.17 27.02
N LEU A 21 -26.28 16.90 27.36
CA LEU A 21 -27.54 16.32 27.83
C LEU A 21 -28.05 17.01 29.11
N HIS A 22 -27.15 17.53 29.92
CA HIS A 22 -27.50 18.18 31.19
C HIS A 22 -27.43 19.71 31.12
N PHE A 23 -26.42 20.25 30.45
CA PHE A 23 -26.10 21.69 30.45
C PHE A 23 -26.52 22.41 29.14
N GLY A 24 -26.95 21.70 28.11
CA GLY A 24 -27.36 22.30 26.83
C GLY A 24 -26.21 22.98 26.04
N PHE A 25 -24.94 22.61 26.26
CA PHE A 25 -23.79 23.28 25.66
C PHE A 25 -23.73 23.16 24.14
N VAL A 26 -23.97 21.98 23.60
CA VAL A 26 -23.95 21.70 22.16
C VAL A 26 -25.35 21.73 21.58
N PHE A 27 -26.32 21.15 22.30
CA PHE A 27 -27.74 21.11 21.93
C PHE A 27 -28.61 21.15 23.17
N ALA A 28 -29.80 21.65 23.00
CA ALA A 28 -30.86 21.62 24.01
C ALA A 28 -32.17 21.24 23.35
N VAL A 29 -33.07 20.58 24.11
CA VAL A 29 -34.42 20.26 23.67
C VAL A 29 -35.37 20.93 24.67
N ASP A 30 -36.28 21.76 24.16
CA ASP A 30 -37.26 22.45 25.01
C ASP A 30 -38.42 21.56 25.46
N ALA A 31 -39.28 22.12 26.26
CA ALA A 31 -40.47 21.41 26.79
C ALA A 31 -41.47 21.03 25.67
N GLN A 32 -41.41 21.66 24.51
CA GLN A 32 -42.21 21.40 23.32
C GLN A 32 -41.55 20.36 22.40
N ASN A 33 -40.42 19.75 22.83
CA ASN A 33 -39.65 18.77 22.09
C ASN A 33 -38.99 19.35 20.82
N VAL A 34 -38.67 20.67 20.83
CA VAL A 34 -37.98 21.36 19.73
C VAL A 34 -36.49 21.43 20.03
N TYR A 35 -35.68 21.11 19.02
CA TYR A 35 -34.25 21.15 19.10
C TYR A 35 -33.69 22.57 18.93
N HIS A 36 -32.79 22.96 19.83
CA HIS A 36 -32.05 24.22 19.76
C HIS A 36 -30.54 23.98 19.78
N ARG A 37 -29.78 24.76 19.00
CA ARG A 37 -28.34 24.73 19.03
C ARG A 37 -27.82 25.45 20.28
N GLY A 38 -26.92 24.78 21.01
CA GLY A 38 -26.26 25.36 22.16
C GLY A 38 -25.07 26.28 21.78
N PRO A 39 -24.53 27.03 22.73
CA PRO A 39 -23.45 28.00 22.48
C PRO A 39 -22.13 27.35 21.99
N LEU A 40 -21.88 26.09 22.29
CA LEU A 40 -20.68 25.36 21.85
C LEU A 40 -20.91 24.49 20.59
N TYR A 41 -22.05 24.68 19.89
CA TYR A 41 -22.34 23.94 18.66
C TYR A 41 -21.24 24.08 17.60
N ALA A 42 -20.69 25.30 17.45
CA ALA A 42 -19.60 25.56 16.48
C ALA A 42 -18.32 24.78 16.84
N VAL A 43 -18.02 24.60 18.12
CA VAL A 43 -16.87 23.79 18.60
C VAL A 43 -17.08 22.31 18.24
N TYR A 44 -18.29 21.80 18.42
CA TYR A 44 -18.67 20.45 18.01
C TYR A 44 -18.44 20.22 16.52
N VAL A 45 -18.94 21.12 15.66
CA VAL A 45 -18.77 21.03 14.20
C VAL A 45 -17.29 21.09 13.82
N LEU A 46 -16.53 22.00 14.42
CA LEU A 46 -15.09 22.12 14.17
C LEU A 46 -14.34 20.85 14.55
N ALA A 47 -14.61 20.28 15.73
CA ALA A 47 -14.00 19.04 16.18
C ALA A 47 -14.33 17.86 15.24
N PHE A 48 -15.55 17.78 14.73
CA PHE A 48 -15.99 16.79 13.78
C PHE A 48 -15.25 16.90 12.44
N VAL A 49 -15.20 18.12 11.88
CA VAL A 49 -14.44 18.40 10.63
C VAL A 49 -12.97 18.09 10.78
N CYS A 50 -12.34 18.49 11.89
CA CYS A 50 -10.94 18.15 12.18
C CYS A 50 -10.72 16.64 12.26
N GLY A 51 -11.62 15.89 12.89
CA GLY A 51 -11.58 14.44 12.95
C GLY A 51 -11.60 13.79 11.56
N ILE A 52 -12.51 14.24 10.70
CA ILE A 52 -12.61 13.79 9.30
C ILE A 52 -11.30 14.09 8.54
N LEU A 53 -10.79 15.31 8.61
CA LEU A 53 -9.55 15.70 7.91
C LEU A 53 -8.33 14.88 8.40
N LEU A 54 -8.24 14.61 9.69
CA LEU A 54 -7.20 13.76 10.26
C LEU A 54 -7.31 12.31 9.78
N ALA A 55 -8.51 11.74 9.76
CA ALA A 55 -8.77 10.40 9.23
C ALA A 55 -8.37 10.31 7.75
N PHE A 56 -8.79 11.29 6.93
CA PHE A 56 -8.43 11.36 5.52
C PHE A 56 -6.92 11.53 5.30
N SER A 57 -6.25 12.38 6.09
CA SER A 57 -4.79 12.55 5.98
C SER A 57 -4.03 11.27 6.33
N GLY A 58 -4.54 10.51 7.28
CA GLY A 58 -4.02 9.20 7.64
C GLY A 58 -4.20 8.20 6.50
N PHE A 59 -5.39 8.15 5.95
CA PHE A 59 -5.75 7.26 4.86
C PHE A 59 -5.04 7.62 3.54
N PHE A 60 -4.89 8.91 3.21
CA PHE A 60 -4.14 9.34 2.03
C PHE A 60 -2.66 8.95 2.10
N ARG A 61 -2.06 9.04 3.30
CA ARG A 61 -0.69 8.53 3.52
C ARG A 61 -0.60 7.02 3.37
N PHE A 62 -1.61 6.29 3.84
CA PHE A 62 -1.72 4.84 3.67
C PHE A 62 -1.84 4.48 2.19
N SER A 63 -2.74 5.09 1.45
CA SER A 63 -2.92 4.88 0.01
C SER A 63 -1.64 5.13 -0.79
N ARG A 64 -0.88 6.20 -0.48
CA ARG A 64 0.44 6.45 -1.09
C ARG A 64 1.47 5.36 -0.78
N ARG A 65 1.41 4.78 0.40
CA ARG A 65 2.34 3.71 0.81
C ARG A 65 2.13 2.43 -0.01
N TYR A 66 0.91 2.17 -0.44
CA TYR A 66 0.54 0.98 -1.20
C TYR A 66 0.43 1.22 -2.72
N GLN A 67 0.94 2.35 -3.21
CA GLN A 67 0.97 2.72 -4.63
C GLN A 67 -0.42 2.84 -5.32
N PHE A 68 -1.49 3.02 -4.54
CA PHE A 68 -2.83 3.21 -5.09
C PHE A 68 -3.08 4.64 -5.54
N HIS A 69 -3.55 4.79 -6.78
CA HIS A 69 -3.78 6.10 -7.40
C HIS A 69 -5.27 6.51 -7.48
N ASN A 70 -6.17 5.77 -6.85
CA ASN A 70 -7.60 6.07 -6.90
C ASN A 70 -8.01 7.22 -5.95
N GLY A 71 -7.38 8.38 -6.12
CA GLY A 71 -7.80 9.62 -5.44
C GLY A 71 -9.24 10.03 -5.75
N THR A 72 -9.81 9.55 -6.86
CA THR A 72 -11.18 9.84 -7.31
C THR A 72 -12.23 9.37 -6.31
N VAL A 73 -12.13 8.12 -5.81
CA VAL A 73 -13.09 7.58 -4.82
C VAL A 73 -13.00 8.34 -3.51
N LEU A 74 -11.78 8.65 -3.07
CA LEU A 74 -11.56 9.46 -1.86
C LEU A 74 -12.13 10.87 -1.98
N SER A 75 -11.94 11.53 -3.13
CA SER A 75 -12.51 12.85 -3.39
C SER A 75 -14.04 12.81 -3.40
N LEU A 76 -14.63 11.75 -3.99
CA LEU A 76 -16.07 11.55 -3.99
C LEU A 76 -16.64 11.40 -2.57
N ILE A 77 -15.98 10.62 -1.71
CA ILE A 77 -16.38 10.47 -0.31
C ILE A 77 -16.32 11.82 0.42
N LEU A 78 -15.25 12.62 0.22
CA LEU A 78 -15.14 13.96 0.82
C LEU A 78 -16.25 14.90 0.36
N VAL A 79 -16.53 14.92 -0.94
CA VAL A 79 -17.60 15.73 -1.51
C VAL A 79 -18.96 15.33 -0.93
N LEU A 80 -19.21 14.03 -0.78
CA LEU A 80 -20.48 13.54 -0.23
C LEU A 80 -20.65 13.93 1.25
N ILE A 81 -19.60 13.84 2.06
CA ILE A 81 -19.61 14.30 3.46
C ILE A 81 -19.81 15.82 3.54
N ALA A 82 -19.08 16.59 2.71
CA ALA A 82 -19.21 18.03 2.67
C ALA A 82 -20.64 18.45 2.27
N PHE A 83 -21.23 17.77 1.29
CA PHE A 83 -22.61 18.01 0.85
C PHE A 83 -23.61 17.79 2.00
N GLY A 84 -23.47 16.68 2.77
CA GLY A 84 -24.33 16.42 3.92
C GLY A 84 -24.23 17.53 4.97
N ILE A 85 -23.01 17.98 5.31
CA ILE A 85 -22.78 19.06 6.27
C ILE A 85 -23.40 20.38 5.77
N VAL A 86 -23.17 20.76 4.51
CA VAL A 86 -23.68 22.00 3.95
C VAL A 86 -25.21 21.99 3.87
N SER A 87 -25.82 20.87 3.45
CA SER A 87 -27.28 20.74 3.38
C SER A 87 -27.94 20.98 4.74
N GLN A 88 -27.36 20.42 5.81
CA GLN A 88 -27.86 20.62 7.18
C GLN A 88 -27.65 22.05 7.70
N LEU A 89 -26.59 22.75 7.24
CA LEU A 89 -26.37 24.15 7.60
C LEU A 89 -27.38 25.09 6.92
N VAL A 90 -27.78 24.78 5.68
CA VAL A 90 -28.71 25.59 4.88
C VAL A 90 -30.17 25.34 5.32
N ASP A 91 -30.56 24.09 5.42
CA ASP A 91 -31.90 23.70 5.82
C ASP A 91 -31.88 22.57 6.85
N HIS A 92 -32.23 22.91 8.09
CA HIS A 92 -32.26 21.96 9.23
C HIS A 92 -33.36 20.91 9.16
N SER A 93 -34.34 21.10 8.27
CA SER A 93 -35.42 20.12 8.06
C SER A 93 -34.94 18.94 7.22
N LEU A 94 -33.89 19.15 6.40
CA LEU A 94 -33.30 18.13 5.57
C LEU A 94 -32.27 17.34 6.38
N ARG A 95 -32.62 16.14 6.81
CA ARG A 95 -31.70 15.23 7.53
C ARG A 95 -30.91 14.35 6.56
N LEU A 96 -30.29 14.98 5.55
CA LEU A 96 -29.47 14.27 4.53
C LEU A 96 -28.08 13.90 5.03
N ASP A 97 -27.63 14.50 6.13
CA ASP A 97 -26.33 14.25 6.77
C ASP A 97 -26.11 12.76 7.07
N TRP A 98 -27.08 12.10 7.68
CA TRP A 98 -27.01 10.67 7.99
C TRP A 98 -26.95 9.78 6.74
N VAL A 99 -27.70 10.14 5.70
CA VAL A 99 -27.66 9.43 4.41
C VAL A 99 -26.29 9.59 3.76
N CYS A 100 -25.75 10.80 3.74
CA CYS A 100 -24.43 11.07 3.18
C CYS A 100 -23.31 10.36 3.97
N VAL A 101 -23.38 10.33 5.29
CA VAL A 101 -22.42 9.60 6.13
C VAL A 101 -22.52 8.09 5.89
N SER A 102 -23.72 7.53 5.80
CA SER A 102 -23.93 6.10 5.55
C SER A 102 -23.39 5.68 4.18
N LEU A 103 -23.70 6.45 3.13
CA LEU A 103 -23.15 6.21 1.78
C LEU A 103 -21.64 6.36 1.74
N SER A 104 -21.08 7.35 2.44
CA SER A 104 -19.64 7.54 2.56
C SER A 104 -18.96 6.36 3.25
N ALA A 105 -19.54 5.85 4.32
CA ALA A 105 -19.04 4.67 5.04
C ALA A 105 -19.12 3.42 4.16
N MET A 106 -20.19 3.24 3.39
CA MET A 106 -20.32 2.12 2.44
C MET A 106 -19.28 2.19 1.33
N LEU A 107 -19.11 3.35 0.70
CA LEU A 107 -18.09 3.57 -0.33
C LEU A 107 -16.67 3.35 0.21
N PHE A 108 -16.40 3.83 1.44
CA PHE A 108 -15.14 3.60 2.12
C PHE A 108 -14.90 2.11 2.38
N TYR A 109 -15.91 1.37 2.84
CA TYR A 109 -15.81 -0.07 3.07
C TYR A 109 -15.51 -0.83 1.77
N ILE A 110 -16.22 -0.54 0.68
CA ILE A 110 -15.99 -1.17 -0.62
C ILE A 110 -14.57 -0.89 -1.09
N TYR A 111 -14.13 0.38 -1.04
CA TYR A 111 -12.79 0.77 -1.42
C TYR A 111 -11.70 0.11 -0.58
N TYR A 112 -11.89 0.05 0.73
CA TYR A 112 -10.96 -0.59 1.66
C TYR A 112 -10.88 -2.11 1.45
N SER A 113 -12.03 -2.75 1.22
CA SER A 113 -12.10 -4.19 0.91
C SER A 113 -11.36 -4.52 -0.41
N ASP A 114 -11.59 -3.72 -1.45
CA ASP A 114 -10.86 -3.87 -2.71
C ASP A 114 -9.35 -3.69 -2.54
N LEU A 115 -8.95 -2.69 -1.76
CA LEU A 115 -7.55 -2.44 -1.43
C LEU A 115 -6.88 -3.63 -0.72
N LEU A 116 -7.55 -4.25 0.23
CA LEU A 116 -7.04 -5.43 0.93
C LEU A 116 -6.91 -6.64 0.00
N GLN A 117 -7.78 -6.77 -1.01
CA GLN A 117 -7.71 -7.85 -2.00
C GLN A 117 -6.59 -7.67 -3.04
N GLN A 118 -6.02 -6.48 -3.16
CA GLN A 118 -4.98 -6.15 -4.14
C GLN A 118 -3.56 -6.24 -3.58
N THR A 119 -3.40 -6.40 -2.27
CA THR A 119 -2.09 -6.44 -1.62
C THR A 119 -1.76 -7.81 -1.04
N ASP A 120 -0.49 -8.13 -1.01
CA ASP A 120 0.05 -9.25 -0.25
C ASP A 120 0.18 -8.86 1.23
N SER A 121 -0.37 -9.68 2.12
CA SER A 121 -0.48 -9.38 3.56
C SER A 121 0.88 -9.38 4.29
N LEU A 122 1.85 -10.18 3.81
CA LEU A 122 3.17 -10.28 4.42
C LEU A 122 4.07 -9.10 4.02
N THR A 123 4.12 -8.80 2.73
CA THR A 123 5.09 -7.86 2.16
C THR A 123 4.54 -6.46 1.95
N ALA A 124 3.21 -6.30 1.98
CA ALA A 124 2.50 -5.07 1.65
C ALA A 124 2.82 -4.53 0.24
N LEU A 125 3.31 -5.39 -0.65
CA LEU A 125 3.37 -5.14 -2.09
C LEU A 125 2.03 -5.49 -2.73
N LEU A 126 1.83 -5.11 -3.98
CA LEU A 126 0.71 -5.60 -4.76
C LEU A 126 0.84 -7.11 -4.98
N ASN A 127 -0.27 -7.83 -5.06
CA ASN A 127 -0.25 -9.26 -5.29
C ASN A 127 -0.25 -9.63 -6.79
N ARG A 128 -0.16 -10.92 -7.10
CA ARG A 128 -0.18 -11.46 -8.47
C ARG A 128 -1.39 -11.02 -9.27
N ARG A 129 -2.59 -11.05 -8.67
CA ARG A 129 -3.83 -10.62 -9.35
C ARG A 129 -3.75 -9.16 -9.81
N SER A 130 -3.17 -8.31 -8.96
CA SER A 130 -2.94 -6.90 -9.29
C SER A 130 -1.91 -6.72 -10.40
N PHE A 131 -0.91 -7.60 -10.47
CA PHE A 131 0.05 -7.62 -11.57
C PHE A 131 -0.63 -7.99 -12.90
N GLU A 132 -1.39 -9.08 -12.93
CA GLU A 132 -2.12 -9.55 -14.11
C GLU A 132 -3.06 -8.45 -14.65
N SER A 133 -3.89 -7.86 -13.76
CA SER A 133 -4.74 -6.72 -14.11
C SER A 133 -3.95 -5.49 -14.57
N GLY A 134 -2.79 -5.24 -13.96
CA GLY A 134 -1.89 -4.15 -14.34
C GLY A 134 -1.34 -4.32 -15.75
N MET A 135 -0.95 -5.54 -16.14
CA MET A 135 -0.46 -5.87 -17.49
C MET A 135 -1.53 -5.70 -18.55
N GLU A 136 -2.77 -6.19 -18.30
CA GLU A 136 -3.90 -6.03 -19.22
C GLU A 136 -4.27 -4.56 -19.49
N ASN A 137 -4.10 -3.71 -18.47
CA ASN A 137 -4.44 -2.29 -18.54
C ASN A 137 -3.27 -1.40 -18.97
N LEU A 138 -2.09 -1.95 -19.18
CA LEU A 138 -0.92 -1.20 -19.60
C LEU A 138 -1.12 -0.68 -21.05
N ARG A 139 -0.89 0.63 -21.24
CA ARG A 139 -1.10 1.32 -22.53
C ARG A 139 0.16 1.93 -23.12
N ARG A 140 1.28 1.81 -22.41
CA ARG A 140 2.57 2.40 -22.80
C ARG A 140 3.68 1.38 -22.59
N PRO A 141 4.78 1.49 -23.34
CA PRO A 141 5.96 0.67 -23.06
C PRO A 141 6.41 0.74 -21.62
N ALA A 142 6.84 -0.39 -21.08
CA ALA A 142 7.30 -0.55 -19.71
C ALA A 142 8.47 -1.54 -19.67
N VAL A 143 9.22 -1.55 -18.57
CA VAL A 143 10.17 -2.63 -18.28
C VAL A 143 9.59 -3.49 -17.16
N ILE A 144 9.56 -4.78 -17.38
CA ILE A 144 9.13 -5.78 -16.41
C ILE A 144 10.37 -6.42 -15.81
N LEU A 145 10.54 -6.31 -14.49
CA LEU A 145 11.61 -6.97 -13.78
C LEU A 145 11.01 -8.12 -12.97
N PHE A 146 11.70 -9.26 -12.98
CA PHE A 146 11.43 -10.40 -12.12
C PHE A 146 12.57 -10.59 -11.14
N PHE A 147 12.21 -11.03 -9.94
CA PHE A 147 13.14 -11.34 -8.85
C PHE A 147 12.74 -12.69 -8.25
N ASP A 148 13.71 -13.52 -7.95
CA ASP A 148 13.54 -14.81 -7.30
C ASP A 148 14.52 -14.90 -6.13
N VAL A 149 14.08 -15.35 -4.98
CA VAL A 149 14.92 -15.50 -3.78
C VAL A 149 15.65 -16.83 -3.85
N ASP A 150 16.96 -16.76 -4.00
CA ASP A 150 17.81 -17.95 -4.18
C ASP A 150 17.77 -18.84 -2.93
N HIS A 151 17.62 -20.15 -3.13
CA HIS A 151 17.58 -21.17 -2.06
C HIS A 151 16.58 -20.93 -0.94
N PHE A 152 15.47 -20.23 -1.21
CA PHE A 152 14.50 -19.83 -0.19
C PHE A 152 13.93 -21.02 0.61
N LYS A 153 13.76 -22.17 -0.04
CA LYS A 153 13.33 -23.40 0.64
C LYS A 153 14.34 -23.83 1.70
N GLU A 154 15.64 -23.80 1.38
CA GLU A 154 16.72 -24.15 2.32
C GLU A 154 16.74 -23.18 3.51
N VAL A 155 16.50 -21.89 3.28
CA VAL A 155 16.37 -20.90 4.35
C VAL A 155 15.23 -21.26 5.29
N ASN A 156 14.05 -21.63 4.75
CA ASN A 156 12.92 -22.07 5.57
C ASN A 156 13.21 -23.36 6.33
N ASP A 157 13.88 -24.33 5.69
CA ASP A 157 14.20 -25.62 6.30
C ASP A 157 15.24 -25.48 7.43
N CYS A 158 16.22 -24.54 7.28
CA CYS A 158 17.27 -24.30 8.28
C CYS A 158 16.84 -23.37 9.42
N TYR A 159 16.11 -22.30 9.12
CA TYR A 159 15.81 -21.22 10.08
C TYR A 159 14.34 -21.07 10.43
N GLY A 160 13.47 -21.86 9.79
CA GLY A 160 12.03 -21.84 9.98
C GLY A 160 11.29 -20.78 9.16
N HIS A 161 9.99 -21.04 8.92
CA HIS A 161 9.13 -20.18 8.09
C HIS A 161 9.02 -18.73 8.58
N GLN A 162 9.06 -18.50 9.90
CA GLN A 162 8.98 -17.17 10.47
C GLN A 162 10.19 -16.31 10.10
N TYR A 163 11.38 -16.93 10.03
CA TYR A 163 12.58 -16.24 9.55
C TYR A 163 12.48 -15.97 8.04
N GLY A 164 12.05 -16.97 7.25
CA GLY A 164 11.79 -16.78 5.82
C GLY A 164 10.81 -15.64 5.54
N ASP A 165 9.74 -15.51 6.30
CA ASP A 165 8.79 -14.40 6.22
C ASP A 165 9.47 -13.04 6.49
N THR A 166 10.39 -12.99 7.45
CA THR A 166 11.18 -11.79 7.76
C THR A 166 12.08 -11.40 6.59
N CYS A 167 12.74 -12.40 5.97
CA CYS A 167 13.55 -12.18 4.76
C CYS A 167 12.72 -11.64 3.60
N LEU A 168 11.56 -12.26 3.31
CA LEU A 168 10.66 -11.79 2.26
C LEU A 168 10.18 -10.36 2.49
N ALA A 169 9.84 -10.00 3.72
CA ALA A 169 9.42 -8.64 4.07
C ALA A 169 10.57 -7.62 3.89
N ALA A 170 11.81 -8.00 4.24
CA ALA A 170 12.99 -7.15 4.07
C ALA A 170 13.31 -6.93 2.58
N ILE A 171 13.32 -8.00 1.76
CA ILE A 171 13.54 -7.97 0.32
C ILE A 171 12.46 -7.10 -0.35
N ALA A 172 11.18 -7.32 -0.02
CA ALA A 172 10.08 -6.52 -0.53
C ALA A 172 10.23 -5.02 -0.21
N SER A 173 10.72 -4.70 0.98
CA SER A 173 11.02 -3.32 1.38
C SER A 173 12.16 -2.72 0.56
N ALA A 174 13.22 -3.49 0.24
CA ALA A 174 14.32 -3.08 -0.62
C ALA A 174 13.83 -2.80 -2.05
N ILE A 175 13.04 -3.72 -2.63
CA ILE A 175 12.41 -3.57 -3.96
C ILE A 175 11.54 -2.30 -4.00
N ARG A 176 10.62 -2.14 -3.05
CA ARG A 176 9.74 -0.96 -2.99
C ARG A 176 10.51 0.34 -2.87
N THR A 177 11.60 0.35 -2.11
CA THR A 177 12.39 1.56 -1.91
C THR A 177 13.22 1.90 -3.14
N ALA A 178 13.70 0.90 -3.89
CA ALA A 178 14.46 1.10 -5.11
C ALA A 178 13.57 1.54 -6.28
N TYR A 179 12.44 0.89 -6.48
CA TYR A 179 11.62 1.03 -7.70
C TYR A 179 10.27 1.70 -7.49
N GLY A 180 9.70 1.68 -6.28
CA GLY A 180 8.32 2.07 -6.02
C GLY A 180 7.95 3.53 -6.31
N ARG A 181 8.93 4.40 -6.58
CA ARG A 181 8.70 5.78 -7.06
C ARG A 181 8.44 5.82 -8.57
N TYR A 182 8.94 4.85 -9.31
CA TYR A 182 9.00 4.85 -10.77
C TYR A 182 8.10 3.80 -11.41
N GLY A 183 7.69 2.80 -10.62
CA GLY A 183 6.86 1.69 -11.05
C GLY A 183 6.07 1.07 -9.92
N ARG A 184 5.31 0.03 -10.24
CA ARG A 184 4.52 -0.76 -9.29
C ARG A 184 5.29 -2.03 -8.92
N CYS A 185 5.32 -2.37 -7.64
CA CYS A 185 6.03 -3.53 -7.10
C CYS A 185 5.03 -4.56 -6.61
N TYR A 186 5.28 -5.82 -6.95
CA TYR A 186 4.36 -6.94 -6.72
C TYR A 186 5.09 -8.12 -6.07
N ARG A 187 4.37 -8.89 -5.26
CA ARG A 187 4.73 -10.25 -4.93
C ARG A 187 3.97 -11.18 -5.88
N PHE A 188 4.72 -11.86 -6.74
CA PHE A 188 4.16 -12.68 -7.83
C PHE A 188 3.90 -14.12 -7.40
N GLY A 189 4.78 -14.68 -6.57
CA GLY A 189 4.74 -16.04 -6.04
C GLY A 189 5.13 -16.11 -4.58
N GLY A 190 5.46 -17.29 -4.09
CA GLY A 190 5.94 -17.51 -2.73
C GLY A 190 7.18 -16.69 -2.40
N ASP A 191 8.20 -16.85 -3.23
CA ASP A 191 9.53 -16.22 -3.17
C ASP A 191 9.84 -15.35 -4.40
N GLU A 192 8.86 -15.15 -5.27
CA GLU A 192 8.97 -14.40 -6.51
C GLU A 192 8.37 -13.00 -6.37
N PHE A 193 9.11 -12.02 -6.86
CA PHE A 193 8.67 -10.62 -6.93
C PHE A 193 8.74 -10.10 -8.36
N CYS A 194 7.93 -9.07 -8.62
CA CYS A 194 7.91 -8.41 -9.91
C CYS A 194 7.84 -6.89 -9.75
N VAL A 195 8.43 -6.17 -10.71
CA VAL A 195 8.29 -4.72 -10.81
C VAL A 195 7.86 -4.37 -12.24
N MET A 196 6.81 -3.58 -12.36
CA MET A 196 6.37 -2.97 -13.60
C MET A 196 6.84 -1.51 -13.60
N LEU A 197 7.91 -1.23 -14.34
CA LEU A 197 8.53 0.09 -14.42
C LEU A 197 7.95 0.86 -15.60
N GLU A 198 7.07 1.81 -15.32
CA GLU A 198 6.33 2.59 -16.33
C GLU A 198 6.98 3.94 -16.62
N ARG A 199 7.92 4.36 -15.79
CA ARG A 199 8.55 5.69 -15.86
C ARG A 199 10.05 5.59 -15.72
N GLU A 200 10.75 6.46 -16.45
CA GLU A 200 12.21 6.60 -16.36
C GLU A 200 12.97 5.28 -16.57
N THR A 201 12.53 4.47 -17.52
CA THR A 201 13.17 3.20 -17.91
C THR A 201 14.65 3.37 -18.26
N GLN A 202 15.06 4.54 -18.74
CA GLN A 202 16.46 4.89 -19.01
C GLN A 202 17.35 4.91 -17.75
N ARG A 203 16.77 4.88 -16.55
CA ARG A 203 17.50 4.83 -15.28
C ARG A 203 17.58 3.43 -14.69
N LEU A 204 17.22 2.41 -15.45
CA LEU A 204 17.15 1.02 -14.99
C LEU A 204 18.44 0.61 -14.26
N ASP A 205 19.61 0.85 -14.84
CA ASP A 205 20.90 0.49 -14.25
C ASP A 205 21.13 1.15 -12.88
N LYS A 206 20.72 2.42 -12.73
CA LYS A 206 20.81 3.13 -11.44
C LYS A 206 19.85 2.57 -10.40
N LEU A 207 18.66 2.15 -10.83
CA LEU A 207 17.67 1.54 -9.94
C LEU A 207 18.14 0.16 -9.50
N ASN A 208 18.67 -0.63 -10.42
CA ASN A 208 19.26 -1.93 -10.16
C ASN A 208 20.46 -1.80 -9.19
N ALA A 209 21.39 -0.88 -9.43
CA ALA A 209 22.51 -0.61 -8.52
C ALA A 209 22.03 -0.14 -7.12
N ASN A 210 20.93 0.62 -7.04
CA ASN A 210 20.35 0.99 -5.75
C ASN A 210 19.75 -0.22 -5.02
N PHE A 211 19.10 -1.12 -5.74
CA PHE A 211 18.57 -2.38 -5.18
C PHE A 211 19.71 -3.26 -4.66
N THR A 212 20.74 -3.53 -5.49
CA THR A 212 21.93 -4.34 -5.10
C THR A 212 22.56 -3.79 -3.82
N ARG A 213 22.84 -2.49 -3.77
CA ARG A 213 23.42 -1.87 -2.56
C ARG A 213 22.55 -2.06 -1.32
N ARG A 214 21.21 -2.11 -1.47
CA ARG A 214 20.31 -2.38 -0.34
C ARG A 214 20.37 -3.83 0.11
N MET A 215 20.49 -4.75 -0.84
CA MET A 215 20.72 -6.15 -0.53
C MET A 215 22.07 -6.35 0.17
N ASP A 216 23.13 -5.67 -0.27
CA ASP A 216 24.43 -5.71 0.41
C ASP A 216 24.33 -5.25 1.88
N VAL A 217 23.57 -4.19 2.14
CA VAL A 217 23.32 -3.72 3.53
C VAL A 217 22.55 -4.77 4.32
N LEU A 218 21.56 -5.43 3.73
CA LEU A 218 20.83 -6.51 4.41
C LEU A 218 21.75 -7.69 4.74
N HIS A 219 22.63 -8.10 3.83
CA HIS A 219 23.61 -9.17 4.06
C HIS A 219 24.65 -8.81 5.12
N VAL A 220 25.06 -7.53 5.21
CA VAL A 220 25.96 -7.07 6.29
C VAL A 220 25.26 -7.14 7.65
N CYS A 221 23.97 -6.82 7.70
CA CYS A 221 23.18 -6.90 8.95
C CYS A 221 22.81 -8.33 9.35
N ASP A 222 22.60 -9.18 8.36
CA ASP A 222 22.20 -10.58 8.54
C ASP A 222 22.89 -11.45 7.49
N PRO A 223 23.98 -12.18 7.84
CA PRO A 223 24.71 -13.04 6.93
C PRO A 223 23.90 -14.23 6.37
N HIS A 224 22.76 -14.55 6.97
CA HIS A 224 21.88 -15.63 6.53
C HIS A 224 20.78 -15.15 5.57
N MET A 225 20.74 -13.84 5.27
CA MET A 225 19.84 -13.26 4.28
C MET A 225 20.08 -13.92 2.91
N PRO A 226 19.06 -14.48 2.24
CA PRO A 226 19.25 -15.10 0.93
C PRO A 226 19.61 -14.08 -0.15
N GLN A 227 20.32 -14.54 -1.15
CA GLN A 227 20.57 -13.78 -2.38
C GLN A 227 19.30 -13.67 -3.21
N VAL A 228 19.27 -12.71 -4.12
CA VAL A 228 18.12 -12.47 -5.01
C VAL A 228 18.63 -12.38 -6.45
N SER A 229 18.18 -13.33 -7.26
CA SER A 229 18.40 -13.31 -8.71
C SER A 229 17.40 -12.38 -9.39
N MET A 230 17.85 -11.66 -10.42
CA MET A 230 17.02 -10.67 -11.12
C MET A 230 17.18 -10.78 -12.63
N GLY A 231 16.05 -10.69 -13.35
CA GLY A 231 15.99 -10.54 -14.80
C GLY A 231 14.99 -9.45 -15.20
N TYR A 232 15.12 -8.92 -16.41
CA TYR A 232 14.18 -7.92 -16.91
C TYR A 232 13.91 -8.08 -18.41
N ALA A 233 12.77 -7.61 -18.87
CA ALA A 233 12.44 -7.49 -20.29
C ALA A 233 11.72 -6.19 -20.57
N GLU A 234 11.96 -5.62 -21.74
CA GLU A 234 11.14 -4.55 -22.27
C GLU A 234 9.81 -5.13 -22.77
N PHE A 235 8.75 -4.42 -22.52
CA PHE A 235 7.39 -4.77 -22.94
C PHE A 235 6.73 -3.57 -23.61
N ASP A 236 6.29 -3.77 -24.85
CA ASP A 236 5.48 -2.80 -25.60
C ASP A 236 4.09 -3.41 -25.85
N PRO A 237 3.02 -2.92 -25.20
CA PRO A 237 1.68 -3.48 -25.33
C PRO A 237 1.11 -3.40 -26.76
N ALA A 238 1.72 -2.62 -27.66
CA ALA A 238 1.32 -2.55 -29.07
C ALA A 238 1.96 -3.65 -29.94
N ARG A 239 2.98 -4.34 -29.45
CA ARG A 239 3.80 -5.28 -30.22
C ARG A 239 3.97 -6.64 -29.57
N ASP A 240 4.02 -6.66 -28.23
CA ASP A 240 4.35 -7.85 -27.47
C ASP A 240 3.12 -8.53 -26.88
N GLY A 241 3.12 -9.86 -26.87
CA GLY A 241 2.25 -10.63 -26.00
C GLY A 241 2.73 -10.59 -24.55
N VAL A 242 1.80 -10.52 -23.59
CA VAL A 242 2.15 -10.51 -22.16
C VAL A 242 2.98 -11.73 -21.80
N GLU A 243 2.58 -12.93 -22.25
CA GLU A 243 3.26 -14.18 -21.96
C GLU A 243 4.70 -14.21 -22.51
N ASP A 244 4.93 -13.63 -23.69
CA ASP A 244 6.27 -13.61 -24.30
C ASP A 244 7.21 -12.68 -23.56
N ALA A 245 6.73 -11.54 -23.07
CA ALA A 245 7.52 -10.62 -22.24
C ALA A 245 7.88 -11.27 -20.90
N LEU A 246 6.93 -11.96 -20.27
CA LEU A 246 7.17 -12.70 -19.04
C LEU A 246 8.23 -13.79 -19.23
N LYS A 247 8.12 -14.59 -20.30
CA LYS A 247 9.11 -15.61 -20.63
C LYS A 247 10.53 -15.04 -20.89
N ARG A 248 10.62 -13.88 -21.54
CA ARG A 248 11.92 -13.22 -21.76
C ARG A 248 12.58 -12.78 -20.45
N ALA A 249 11.80 -12.17 -19.56
CA ALA A 249 12.29 -11.72 -18.25
C ALA A 249 12.70 -12.91 -17.36
N ASP A 250 11.92 -13.98 -17.37
CA ASP A 250 12.18 -15.21 -16.62
C ASP A 250 13.46 -15.91 -17.14
N MET A 251 13.60 -16.04 -18.45
CA MET A 251 14.83 -16.62 -19.06
C MET A 251 16.09 -15.83 -18.68
N GLN A 252 16.00 -14.50 -18.63
CA GLN A 252 17.13 -13.66 -18.22
C GLN A 252 17.44 -13.83 -16.73
N MET A 253 16.44 -13.92 -15.88
CA MET A 253 16.57 -14.20 -14.45
C MET A 253 17.21 -15.58 -14.23
N TYR A 254 16.77 -16.60 -14.96
CA TYR A 254 17.34 -17.94 -14.88
C TYR A 254 18.83 -17.98 -15.26
N GLY A 255 19.24 -17.21 -16.27
CA GLY A 255 20.64 -17.04 -16.61
C GLY A 255 21.47 -16.40 -15.48
N SER A 256 20.92 -15.40 -14.80
CA SER A 256 21.52 -14.78 -13.61
C SER A 256 21.65 -15.76 -12.45
N LYS A 257 20.62 -16.57 -12.22
CA LYS A 257 20.58 -17.60 -11.17
C LYS A 257 21.69 -18.67 -11.38
N HIS A 258 21.90 -19.12 -12.62
CA HIS A 258 22.98 -20.04 -12.93
C HIS A 258 24.36 -19.45 -12.67
N ALA A 259 24.58 -18.17 -12.99
CA ALA A 259 25.85 -17.50 -12.73
C ALA A 259 26.16 -17.39 -11.22
N HIS A 260 25.15 -17.16 -10.38
CA HIS A 260 25.29 -17.20 -8.93
C HIS A 260 25.65 -18.59 -8.42
N HIS A 261 24.94 -19.64 -8.87
CA HIS A 261 25.21 -21.03 -8.49
C HIS A 261 26.60 -21.54 -8.89
N GLU A 262 27.16 -21.07 -10.02
CA GLU A 262 28.52 -21.43 -10.43
C GLU A 262 29.58 -20.74 -9.58
N SER A 263 29.33 -19.53 -9.09
CA SER A 263 30.25 -18.79 -8.21
C SER A 263 30.25 -19.34 -6.76
N GLU A 264 29.24 -20.05 -6.34
CA GLU A 264 29.13 -20.67 -5.01
C GLU A 264 29.69 -22.11 -4.93
N LYS A 265 30.01 -22.74 -6.07
CA LYS A 265 30.69 -24.05 -6.02
C LYS A 265 32.08 -23.85 -5.44
N PRO A 266 32.40 -24.45 -4.26
CA PRO A 266 33.74 -24.39 -3.72
C PRO A 266 34.66 -25.03 -4.72
N VAL A 267 35.83 -24.40 -4.93
CA VAL A 267 37.00 -24.98 -5.63
C VAL A 267 37.39 -26.24 -4.84
N GLN A 268 36.70 -27.35 -5.07
CA GLN A 268 37.13 -28.65 -4.59
C GLN A 268 38.13 -29.25 -5.57
N ALA A 269 39.33 -29.45 -5.01
CA ALA A 269 40.35 -30.36 -5.46
C ALA A 269 41.13 -30.01 -6.74
N ALA A 270 42.11 -29.17 -6.57
CA ALA A 270 43.36 -29.43 -7.29
C ALA A 270 44.47 -29.72 -6.25
N GLY A 271 44.84 -31.00 -6.13
CA GLY A 271 46.14 -31.37 -5.63
C GLY A 271 46.26 -32.02 -4.26
N VAL A 272 46.13 -33.31 -4.20
CA VAL A 272 47.09 -34.18 -3.47
C VAL A 272 47.32 -35.41 -4.34
N GLN A 273 48.44 -35.39 -5.02
CA GLN A 273 49.19 -36.62 -5.32
C GLN A 273 50.40 -36.66 -4.40
#